data_ccb944aaa29ba5cd79e083d8e1349191
#
_entry.id   ccb944aaa29ba5cd79e083d8e1349191
#
_cell.length_a   1.000
_cell.length_b   1.000
_cell.length_c   1.000
_cell.angle_alpha   90.00
_cell.angle_beta   90.00
_cell.angle_gamma   90.00
#
_symmetry.space_group_name_H-M   'P 1'
#
loop_
_entity.id
_entity.type
_entity.pdbx_description
1 polymer ?
#
loop_
_entity_poly.entity_id
_entity_poly.type
_entity_poly.pdbx_seq_one_letter_code
_entity_poly.pdbx_strand_id
1 'polypeptide(L)'
;YEALDELRDGVLATAHHQNDQAETLFLQLIRGSGLKGLASMPHYDERRDIWRPLLNVNRTAIAEYAKSNQISFIADESNLDTRFDRNFLRQEIFPLLSERFPHLIKTLSRSVEHIAEGLNLTEAVAKEDAKSFFSEDLSRLSMSIIKELPKDRIINLI
;
A
#
# COMPACT_ATOMS: atom_id res chain seq x y z
N TYR A 1 -0.31 15.36 -4.67
CA TYR A 1 0.72 15.40 -3.62
C TYR A 1 1.76 16.50 -3.87
N GLU A 2 2.20 16.76 -5.11
CA GLU A 2 3.21 17.80 -5.41
C GLU A 2 2.86 19.17 -4.80
N ALA A 3 1.60 19.63 -4.95
CA ALA A 3 1.16 20.90 -4.36
C ALA A 3 1.16 20.93 -2.81
N LEU A 4 1.08 19.77 -2.17
CA LEU A 4 1.19 19.64 -0.71
C LEU A 4 2.65 19.56 -0.26
N ASP A 5 3.51 19.00 -1.09
CA ASP A 5 4.95 18.90 -0.83
C ASP A 5 5.64 20.27 -0.79
N GLU A 6 5.15 21.23 -1.61
CA GLU A 6 5.65 22.60 -1.61
C GLU A 6 5.25 23.41 -0.35
N LEU A 7 4.17 23.00 0.32
CA LEU A 7 3.61 23.74 1.46
C LEU A 7 3.98 23.14 2.82
N ARG A 8 4.63 21.98 2.85
CA ARG A 8 4.88 21.25 4.10
C ARG A 8 6.29 21.49 4.63
N ASP A 9 6.35 21.66 5.94
CA ASP A 9 7.55 21.54 6.74
C ASP A 9 7.34 20.35 7.70
N GLY A 10 7.75 19.15 7.27
CA GLY A 10 7.60 17.92 8.05
C GLY A 10 6.75 16.82 7.42
N VAL A 11 6.25 15.89 8.26
CA VAL A 11 5.50 14.69 7.83
C VAL A 11 4.07 15.05 7.43
N LEU A 12 3.65 14.58 6.25
CA LEU A 12 2.28 14.70 5.78
C LEU A 12 1.40 13.60 6.36
N ALA A 13 0.45 13.94 7.24
CA ALA A 13 -0.55 12.99 7.69
C ALA A 13 -1.73 12.92 6.71
N THR A 14 -2.13 11.70 6.32
CA THR A 14 -3.28 11.49 5.42
C THR A 14 -4.34 10.59 6.05
N ALA A 15 -5.61 10.79 5.69
CA ALA A 15 -6.76 10.08 6.24
C ALA A 15 -7.08 8.77 5.51
N HIS A 16 -6.09 8.13 4.84
CA HIS A 16 -6.30 6.80 4.28
C HIS A 16 -6.66 5.79 5.36
N HIS A 17 -7.63 4.93 5.07
CA HIS A 17 -8.20 4.00 6.02
C HIS A 17 -8.24 2.56 5.47
N GLN A 18 -8.75 1.62 6.24
CA GLN A 18 -8.74 0.19 5.90
C GLN A 18 -9.44 -0.12 4.56
N ASN A 19 -10.52 0.58 4.23
CA ASN A 19 -11.19 0.39 2.95
C ASN A 19 -10.32 0.85 1.77
N ASP A 20 -9.53 1.93 1.93
CA ASP A 20 -8.61 2.38 0.89
C ASP A 20 -7.49 1.36 0.64
N GLN A 21 -7.04 0.62 1.67
CA GLN A 21 -6.13 -0.50 1.50
C GLN A 21 -6.74 -1.60 0.63
N ALA A 22 -7.98 -1.99 0.93
CA ALA A 22 -8.69 -3.01 0.15
C ALA A 22 -8.90 -2.58 -1.31
N GLU A 23 -9.29 -1.32 -1.53
CA GLU A 23 -9.43 -0.73 -2.87
C GLU A 23 -8.10 -0.76 -3.62
N THR A 24 -7.02 -0.35 -2.97
CA THR A 24 -5.69 -0.32 -3.57
C THR A 24 -5.21 -1.72 -3.93
N LEU A 25 -5.34 -2.69 -3.02
CA LEU A 25 -5.01 -4.09 -3.30
C LEU A 25 -5.75 -4.60 -4.52
N PHE A 26 -7.07 -4.36 -4.59
CA PHE A 26 -7.92 -4.86 -5.68
C PHE A 26 -7.51 -4.26 -7.02
N LEU A 27 -7.25 -2.96 -7.07
CA LEU A 27 -6.76 -2.28 -8.27
C LEU A 27 -5.38 -2.79 -8.70
N GLN A 28 -4.49 -3.05 -7.76
CA GLN A 28 -3.16 -3.61 -8.05
C GLN A 28 -3.25 -5.05 -8.57
N LEU A 29 -4.16 -5.86 -8.03
CA LEU A 29 -4.44 -7.21 -8.54
C LEU A 29 -4.92 -7.20 -9.99
N ILE A 30 -5.90 -6.34 -10.31
CA ILE A 30 -6.44 -6.21 -11.67
C ILE A 30 -5.35 -5.76 -12.66
N ARG A 31 -4.40 -4.93 -12.21
CA ARG A 31 -3.28 -4.45 -13.04
C ARG A 31 -2.12 -5.44 -13.15
N GLY A 32 -2.22 -6.61 -12.50
CA GLY A 32 -1.17 -7.63 -12.54
C GLY A 32 0.10 -7.23 -11.80
N SER A 33 0.00 -6.44 -10.75
CA SER A 33 1.14 -5.97 -9.97
C SER A 33 1.84 -7.09 -9.21
N GLY A 34 3.17 -7.02 -9.08
CA GLY A 34 3.96 -7.88 -8.21
C GLY A 34 3.83 -7.51 -6.73
N LEU A 35 4.62 -8.18 -5.86
CA LEU A 35 4.57 -8.04 -4.40
C LEU A 35 4.55 -6.59 -3.92
N LYS A 36 5.39 -5.74 -4.49
CA LYS A 36 5.50 -4.32 -4.10
C LYS A 36 4.22 -3.53 -4.33
N GLY A 37 3.52 -3.78 -5.44
CA GLY A 37 2.21 -3.16 -5.70
C GLY A 37 1.13 -3.74 -4.80
N LEU A 38 1.11 -5.07 -4.62
CA LEU A 38 0.12 -5.77 -3.80
C LEU A 38 0.26 -5.46 -2.30
N ALA A 39 1.46 -5.10 -1.81
CA ALA A 39 1.66 -4.60 -0.45
C ALA A 39 0.93 -3.26 -0.19
N SER A 40 0.35 -2.66 -1.23
CA SER A 40 -0.50 -1.46 -1.18
C SER A 40 0.19 -0.26 -0.50
N MET A 41 -0.42 0.34 0.54
CA MET A 41 0.12 1.53 1.19
C MET A 41 0.78 1.16 2.53
N PRO A 42 2.02 1.58 2.81
CA PRO A 42 2.61 1.44 4.13
C PRO A 42 2.00 2.46 5.11
N HIS A 43 2.05 2.16 6.41
CA HIS A 43 1.66 3.11 7.46
C HIS A 43 2.49 4.39 7.42
N TYR A 44 3.79 4.24 7.17
CA TYR A 44 4.70 5.36 6.94
C TYR A 44 5.50 5.12 5.66
N ASP A 45 5.45 6.07 4.75
CA ASP A 45 6.20 6.08 3.51
C ASP A 45 7.44 6.96 3.69
N GLU A 46 8.58 6.35 4.00
CA GLU A 46 9.85 7.05 4.26
C GLU A 46 10.33 7.90 3.09
N ARG A 47 10.00 7.51 1.84
CA ARG A 47 10.45 8.23 0.65
C ARG A 47 9.70 9.54 0.43
N ARG A 48 8.44 9.60 0.92
CA ARG A 48 7.53 10.72 0.72
C ARG A 48 7.20 11.44 2.02
N ASP A 49 7.70 10.98 3.16
CA ASP A 49 7.32 11.47 4.49
C ASP A 49 5.81 11.52 4.68
N ILE A 50 5.12 10.44 4.31
CA ILE A 50 3.67 10.35 4.45
C ILE A 50 3.31 9.37 5.55
N TRP A 51 2.56 9.84 6.54
CA TRP A 51 2.00 9.02 7.61
C TRP A 51 0.50 8.78 7.43
N ARG A 52 0.05 7.54 7.67
CA ARG A 52 -1.35 7.09 7.51
C ARG A 52 -1.87 6.51 8.83
N PRO A 53 -2.20 7.35 9.81
CA PRO A 53 -2.57 6.89 11.15
C PRO A 53 -3.86 6.05 11.18
N LEU A 54 -4.77 6.24 10.22
CA LEU A 54 -6.07 5.57 10.17
C LEU A 54 -6.08 4.29 9.30
N LEU A 55 -4.93 3.85 8.80
CA LEU A 55 -4.86 2.79 7.79
C LEU A 55 -5.47 1.45 8.24
N ASN A 56 -5.49 1.16 9.54
CA ASN A 56 -6.10 -0.02 10.14
C ASN A 56 -7.51 0.24 10.69
N VAL A 57 -8.04 1.45 10.51
CA VAL A 57 -9.38 1.81 11.00
C VAL A 57 -10.39 1.64 9.87
N ASN A 58 -11.50 0.94 10.16
CA ASN A 58 -12.58 0.77 9.19
C ASN A 58 -13.33 2.09 8.97
N ARG A 59 -13.76 2.35 7.74
CA ARG A 59 -14.52 3.56 7.37
C ARG A 59 -15.78 3.74 8.23
N THR A 60 -16.47 2.65 8.57
CA THR A 60 -17.66 2.70 9.40
C THR A 60 -17.34 3.26 10.79
N ALA A 61 -16.26 2.80 11.42
CA ALA A 61 -15.83 3.31 12.73
C ALA A 61 -15.47 4.81 12.67
N ILE A 62 -14.85 5.27 11.58
CA ILE A 62 -14.56 6.69 11.37
C ILE A 62 -15.86 7.50 11.27
N ALA A 63 -16.83 7.01 10.50
CA ALA A 63 -18.13 7.67 10.35
C ALA A 63 -18.92 7.72 11.67
N GLU A 64 -18.91 6.65 12.45
CA GLU A 64 -19.53 6.58 13.79
C GLU A 64 -18.86 7.55 14.76
N TYR A 65 -17.52 7.64 14.74
CA TYR A 65 -16.79 8.59 15.55
C TYR A 65 -17.15 10.04 15.18
N ALA A 66 -17.18 10.37 13.89
CA ALA A 66 -17.55 11.71 13.43
C ALA A 66 -18.97 12.07 13.86
N LYS A 67 -19.93 11.12 13.74
CA LYS A 67 -21.31 11.31 14.15
C LYS A 67 -21.44 11.51 15.67
N SER A 68 -20.79 10.69 16.48
CA SER A 68 -20.88 10.76 17.95
C SER A 68 -20.23 12.02 18.51
N ASN A 69 -19.22 12.58 17.83
CA ASN A 69 -18.57 13.82 18.21
C ASN A 69 -19.09 15.06 17.45
N GLN A 70 -20.20 14.91 16.71
CA GLN A 70 -20.84 16.01 15.96
C GLN A 70 -19.86 16.75 15.00
N ILE A 71 -18.91 16.02 14.43
CA ILE A 71 -17.96 16.58 13.48
C ILE A 71 -18.65 16.77 12.13
N SER A 72 -18.77 18.00 11.66
CA SER A 72 -19.27 18.31 10.34
C SER A 72 -18.22 18.02 9.27
N PHE A 73 -18.61 17.42 8.17
CA PHE A 73 -17.75 17.18 7.02
C PHE A 73 -18.51 17.45 5.72
N ILE A 74 -17.77 17.79 4.67
CA ILE A 74 -18.33 18.02 3.34
C ILE A 74 -18.34 16.70 2.59
N ALA A 75 -19.50 16.33 2.05
CA ALA A 75 -19.59 15.23 1.10
C ALA A 75 -19.20 15.74 -0.29
N ASP A 76 -18.07 15.26 -0.79
CA ASP A 76 -17.62 15.58 -2.14
C ASP A 76 -18.40 14.73 -3.16
N GLU A 77 -19.18 15.38 -4.02
CA GLU A 77 -20.01 14.74 -5.04
C GLU A 77 -19.18 13.96 -6.07
N SER A 78 -17.92 14.31 -6.28
CA SER A 78 -17.02 13.58 -7.16
C SER A 78 -16.79 12.13 -6.72
N ASN A 79 -17.00 11.82 -5.44
CA ASN A 79 -16.96 10.46 -4.91
C ASN A 79 -18.09 9.55 -5.46
N LEU A 80 -19.12 10.12 -6.08
CA LEU A 80 -20.23 9.38 -6.69
C LEU A 80 -19.96 9.00 -8.15
N ASP A 81 -18.94 9.55 -8.77
CA ASP A 81 -18.65 9.32 -10.18
C ASP A 81 -17.95 7.97 -10.40
N THR A 82 -18.71 6.96 -10.83
CA THR A 82 -18.23 5.59 -11.08
C THR A 82 -17.36 5.45 -12.33
N ARG A 83 -17.13 6.51 -13.10
CA ARG A 83 -16.10 6.48 -14.17
C ARG A 83 -14.69 6.32 -13.64
N PHE A 84 -14.48 6.67 -12.38
CA PHE A 84 -13.22 6.41 -11.68
C PHE A 84 -13.21 5.01 -11.09
N ASP A 85 -12.21 4.20 -11.43
CA ASP A 85 -12.07 2.80 -10.99
C ASP A 85 -12.28 2.62 -9.48
N ARG A 86 -11.73 3.53 -8.67
CA ARG A 86 -11.83 3.48 -7.21
C ARG A 86 -13.26 3.68 -6.73
N ASN A 87 -13.99 4.61 -7.32
CA ASN A 87 -15.40 4.85 -7.00
C ASN A 87 -16.28 3.69 -7.47
N PHE A 88 -15.99 3.12 -8.64
CA PHE A 88 -16.67 1.92 -9.13
C PHE A 88 -16.50 0.74 -8.16
N LEU A 89 -15.29 0.46 -7.71
CA LEU A 89 -15.06 -0.59 -6.71
C LEU A 89 -15.83 -0.34 -5.42
N ARG A 90 -15.82 0.90 -4.92
CA ARG A 90 -16.44 1.30 -3.66
C ARG A 90 -17.97 1.21 -3.70
N GLN A 91 -18.57 1.58 -4.82
CA GLN A 91 -20.03 1.71 -4.94
C GLN A 91 -20.70 0.47 -5.49
N GLU A 92 -20.05 -0.26 -6.37
CA GLU A 92 -20.65 -1.38 -7.09
C GLU A 92 -20.07 -2.74 -6.61
N ILE A 93 -18.76 -2.86 -6.61
CA ILE A 93 -18.12 -4.17 -6.44
C ILE A 93 -18.06 -4.58 -4.96
N PHE A 94 -17.56 -3.71 -4.09
CA PHE A 94 -17.41 -4.06 -2.67
C PHE A 94 -18.74 -4.26 -1.93
N PRO A 95 -19.81 -3.51 -2.17
CA PRO A 95 -21.13 -3.82 -1.62
C PRO A 95 -21.60 -5.21 -2.02
N LEU A 96 -21.55 -5.53 -3.33
CA LEU A 96 -21.95 -6.84 -3.85
C LEU A 96 -21.15 -8.00 -3.20
N LEU A 97 -19.84 -7.86 -3.12
CA LEU A 97 -19.00 -8.87 -2.49
C LEU A 97 -19.24 -8.99 -0.98
N SER A 98 -19.53 -7.87 -0.30
CA SER A 98 -19.73 -7.84 1.14
C SER A 98 -21.05 -8.51 1.57
N GLU A 99 -22.05 -8.57 0.72
CA GLU A 99 -23.25 -9.35 0.95
C GLU A 99 -22.94 -10.84 1.15
N ARG A 100 -22.02 -11.36 0.36
CA ARG A 100 -21.60 -12.76 0.44
C ARG A 100 -20.47 -12.98 1.45
N PHE A 101 -19.59 -12.00 1.63
CA PHE A 101 -18.40 -12.04 2.47
C PHE A 101 -18.39 -10.86 3.45
N PRO A 102 -19.12 -10.91 4.57
CA PRO A 102 -19.29 -9.76 5.48
C PRO A 102 -18.00 -9.17 6.05
N HIS A 103 -16.91 -9.96 6.10
CA HIS A 103 -15.60 -9.53 6.60
C HIS A 103 -14.60 -9.20 5.49
N LEU A 104 -15.07 -8.99 4.26
CA LEU A 104 -14.24 -8.80 3.07
C LEU A 104 -13.12 -7.77 3.30
N ILE A 105 -13.47 -6.55 3.71
CA ILE A 105 -12.51 -5.45 3.89
C ILE A 105 -11.41 -5.83 4.89
N LYS A 106 -11.80 -6.39 6.04
CA LYS A 106 -10.85 -6.85 7.06
C LYS A 106 -9.95 -7.96 6.54
N THR A 107 -10.49 -8.89 5.75
CA THR A 107 -9.73 -10.01 5.17
C THR A 107 -8.75 -9.52 4.13
N LEU A 108 -9.16 -8.61 3.23
CA LEU A 108 -8.28 -8.01 2.24
C LEU A 108 -7.15 -7.19 2.90
N SER A 109 -7.47 -6.40 3.92
CA SER A 109 -6.47 -5.65 4.68
C SER A 109 -5.43 -6.56 5.33
N ARG A 110 -5.86 -7.67 5.94
CA ARG A 110 -4.94 -8.68 6.50
C ARG A 110 -4.06 -9.33 5.42
N SER A 111 -4.63 -9.57 4.23
CA SER A 111 -3.83 -10.08 3.10
C SER A 111 -2.74 -9.09 2.68
N VAL A 112 -3.04 -7.78 2.69
CA VAL A 112 -2.03 -6.73 2.46
C VAL A 112 -0.91 -6.81 3.49
N GLU A 113 -1.23 -6.98 4.77
CA GLU A 113 -0.23 -7.11 5.83
C GLU A 113 0.72 -8.30 5.58
N HIS A 114 0.17 -9.47 5.27
CA HIS A 114 0.98 -10.65 4.95
C HIS A 114 1.84 -10.47 3.68
N ILE A 115 1.31 -9.80 2.67
CA ILE A 115 2.07 -9.49 1.46
C ILE A 115 3.20 -8.51 1.77
N ALA A 116 2.95 -7.49 2.61
CA ALA A 116 3.96 -6.53 3.04
C ALA A 116 5.07 -7.20 3.89
N GLU A 117 4.71 -8.14 4.78
CA GLU A 117 5.67 -8.96 5.52
C GLU A 117 6.55 -9.78 4.57
N GLY A 118 5.94 -10.43 3.57
CA GLY A 118 6.67 -11.16 2.54
C GLY A 118 7.60 -10.28 1.73
N LEU A 119 7.16 -9.06 1.36
CA LEU A 119 7.99 -8.08 0.68
C LEU A 119 9.19 -7.66 1.53
N ASN A 120 8.97 -7.36 2.82
CA ASN A 120 10.04 -6.99 3.75
C ASN A 120 11.10 -8.09 3.86
N LEU A 121 10.68 -9.36 3.92
CA LEU A 121 11.60 -10.49 3.94
C LEU A 121 12.41 -10.58 2.63
N THR A 122 11.75 -10.41 1.49
CA THR A 122 12.39 -10.43 0.18
C THR A 122 13.41 -9.32 0.04
N GLU A 123 13.07 -8.10 0.48
CA GLU A 123 13.98 -6.95 0.50
C GLU A 123 15.16 -7.15 1.48
N ALA A 124 14.92 -7.80 2.63
CA ALA A 124 15.99 -8.10 3.58
C ALA A 124 17.00 -9.10 2.97
N VAL A 125 16.52 -10.13 2.27
CA VAL A 125 17.37 -11.08 1.55
C VAL A 125 18.16 -10.37 0.46
N ALA A 126 17.52 -9.49 -0.33
CA ALA A 126 18.23 -8.73 -1.36
C ALA A 126 19.33 -7.83 -0.78
N LYS A 127 19.06 -7.16 0.34
CA LYS A 127 20.06 -6.33 1.04
C LYS A 127 21.24 -7.16 1.56
N GLU A 128 20.99 -8.36 2.05
CA GLU A 128 22.05 -9.26 2.50
C GLU A 128 22.90 -9.75 1.33
N ASP A 129 22.26 -10.14 0.24
CA ASP A 129 22.95 -10.51 -1.00
C ASP A 129 23.79 -9.34 -1.52
N ALA A 130 23.21 -8.14 -1.57
CA ALA A 130 23.91 -6.95 -2.08
C ALA A 130 25.23 -6.69 -1.33
N LYS A 131 25.29 -6.88 -0.01
CA LYS A 131 26.53 -6.74 0.77
C LYS A 131 27.66 -7.64 0.28
N SER A 132 27.31 -8.82 -0.24
CA SER A 132 28.29 -9.80 -0.72
C SER A 132 28.75 -9.53 -2.16
N PHE A 133 28.00 -8.76 -2.94
CA PHE A 133 28.19 -8.59 -4.38
C PHE A 133 28.72 -7.24 -4.80
N PHE A 134 28.45 -6.22 -4.00
CA PHE A 134 28.94 -4.88 -4.30
C PHE A 134 30.31 -4.63 -3.61
N SER A 135 31.21 -3.90 -4.30
CA SER A 135 32.37 -3.29 -3.67
C SER A 135 31.90 -2.33 -2.55
N GLU A 136 32.77 -1.97 -1.61
CA GLU A 136 32.47 -1.05 -0.50
C GLU A 136 31.84 0.28 -0.96
N ASP A 137 32.22 0.74 -2.17
CA ASP A 137 31.70 1.97 -2.80
C ASP A 137 30.42 1.76 -3.64
N LEU A 138 29.86 0.53 -3.66
CA LEU A 138 28.68 0.15 -4.47
C LEU A 138 28.81 0.40 -5.98
N SER A 139 30.03 0.68 -6.48
CA SER A 139 30.26 1.06 -7.88
C SER A 139 30.51 -0.15 -8.80
N ARG A 140 30.83 -1.31 -8.24
CA ARG A 140 31.16 -2.51 -8.99
C ARG A 140 30.43 -3.73 -8.50
N LEU A 141 29.86 -4.46 -9.44
CA LEU A 141 29.15 -5.72 -9.19
C LEU A 141 30.07 -6.90 -9.58
N SER A 142 30.26 -7.85 -8.68
CA SER A 142 31.04 -9.06 -8.98
C SER A 142 30.25 -10.04 -9.82
N MET A 143 30.52 -10.13 -11.11
CA MET A 143 29.86 -11.06 -12.04
C MET A 143 30.14 -12.53 -11.73
N SER A 144 31.27 -12.85 -11.07
CA SER A 144 31.57 -14.23 -10.67
C SER A 144 30.57 -14.71 -9.59
N ILE A 145 30.27 -13.87 -8.62
CA ILE A 145 29.39 -14.20 -7.50
C ILE A 145 27.94 -14.27 -7.97
N ILE A 146 27.50 -13.37 -8.88
CA ILE A 146 26.15 -13.41 -9.46
C ILE A 146 25.86 -14.75 -10.13
N LYS A 147 26.85 -15.35 -10.82
CA LYS A 147 26.67 -16.65 -11.50
C LYS A 147 26.41 -17.83 -10.54
N GLU A 148 26.76 -17.68 -9.28
CA GLU A 148 26.56 -18.69 -8.23
C GLU A 148 25.18 -18.59 -7.57
N LEU A 149 24.45 -17.45 -7.75
CA LEU A 149 23.13 -17.24 -7.19
C LEU A 149 22.04 -17.99 -7.96
N PRO A 150 21.03 -18.51 -7.25
CA PRO A 150 19.78 -18.92 -7.86
C PRO A 150 19.13 -17.76 -8.62
N LYS A 151 18.47 -18.08 -9.74
CA LYS A 151 17.85 -17.09 -10.62
C LYS A 151 16.91 -16.13 -9.89
N ASP A 152 16.10 -16.64 -8.94
CA ASP A 152 15.15 -15.85 -8.20
C ASP A 152 15.83 -14.82 -7.29
N ARG A 153 17.00 -15.15 -6.73
CA ARG A 153 17.79 -14.20 -5.92
C ARG A 153 18.43 -13.11 -6.79
N ILE A 154 18.84 -13.46 -8.02
CA ILE A 154 19.35 -12.46 -8.98
C ILE A 154 18.24 -11.47 -9.36
N ILE A 155 17.04 -11.98 -9.66
CA ILE A 155 15.88 -11.13 -10.00
C ILE A 155 15.51 -10.19 -8.85
N ASN A 156 15.67 -10.65 -7.61
CA ASN A 156 15.36 -9.85 -6.42
C ASN A 156 16.39 -8.74 -6.13
N LEU A 157 17.59 -8.83 -6.73
CA LEU A 157 18.66 -7.83 -6.59
C LEU A 157 18.52 -6.65 -7.58
N ILE A 158 17.80 -6.82 -8.69
CA ILE A 158 17.62 -5.86 -9.77
C ILE A 158 16.34 -5.07 -9.57
#